data_0996f0ff17529c0f80f8daf016d72b07
#
_entry.id   0996f0ff17529c0f80f8daf016d72b07
#
_cell.length_a   1.000
_cell.length_b   1.000
_cell.length_c   1.000
_cell.angle_alpha   90.00
_cell.angle_beta   90.00
_cell.angle_gamma   90.00
#
_symmetry.space_group_name_H-M   'P 1'
#
loop_
_entity.id
_entity.type
_entity.pdbx_description
1 polymer ?
#
loop_
_entity_poly.entity_id
_entity_poly.type
_entity_poly.pdbx_seq_one_letter_code
_entity_poly.pdbx_strand_id
1 'polypeptide(L)'
;MTYEAQSGPVEALRDITFGVGRGEFVALVGPSGCGKSTLLRIVAGLRPPTAGDVAVDGSPVTRPIAQVGMVFQAPVLLKWRTVLDNVLLPAELAGLEAKRYRGRAHELLQLVGLGGFEAKLPRELSGGMQQRASLCRALLLDPPLLLMDEPFGALDAMTRDEMNLELLRVWGEGSGGAAGSDRKTILFVTHSIPEAVFLADRVVVMSPRPGRIARICPAGLPRPRTVEARASADFGRLALEIYDLLTARPA
;
A
#
# COMPACT_ATOMS: atom_id res chain seq x y z
N MET A 1 -0.66 10.59 -18.05
CA MET A 1 0.64 9.88 -17.98
C MET A 1 0.77 8.95 -19.16
N THR A 2 1.74 9.18 -20.03
CA THR A 2 1.97 8.39 -21.25
C THR A 2 3.37 7.77 -21.19
N TYR A 3 3.49 6.52 -21.59
CA TYR A 3 4.75 5.80 -21.75
C TYR A 3 5.13 5.73 -23.21
N GLU A 4 6.40 5.94 -23.52
CA GLU A 4 6.96 5.58 -24.82
C GLU A 4 7.22 4.07 -24.84
N ALA A 5 6.53 3.35 -25.72
CA ALA A 5 6.74 1.92 -25.95
C ALA A 5 7.20 1.69 -27.40
N GLN A 6 7.81 0.55 -27.66
CA GLN A 6 8.24 0.20 -29.04
C GLN A 6 7.08 0.22 -30.05
N SER A 7 5.85 -0.03 -29.57
CA SER A 7 4.62 -0.01 -30.38
C SER A 7 3.98 1.38 -30.48
N GLY A 8 4.64 2.44 -29.99
CA GLY A 8 4.12 3.81 -29.92
C GLY A 8 3.70 4.22 -28.49
N PRO A 9 3.24 5.47 -28.30
CA PRO A 9 2.88 6.00 -27.00
C PRO A 9 1.68 5.28 -26.41
N VAL A 10 1.81 4.86 -25.14
CA VAL A 10 0.75 4.17 -24.39
C VAL A 10 0.28 5.05 -23.25
N GLU A 11 -0.94 5.57 -23.34
CA GLU A 11 -1.52 6.35 -22.25
C GLU A 11 -1.99 5.43 -21.13
N ALA A 12 -1.33 5.52 -19.99
CA ALA A 12 -1.61 4.70 -18.81
C ALA A 12 -2.64 5.35 -17.90
N LEU A 13 -2.54 6.67 -17.68
CA LEU A 13 -3.43 7.44 -16.80
C LEU A 13 -3.88 8.72 -17.49
N ARG A 14 -5.14 9.10 -17.30
CA ARG A 14 -5.74 10.32 -17.85
C ARG A 14 -6.65 10.98 -16.82
N ASP A 15 -6.50 12.30 -16.65
CA ASP A 15 -7.37 13.14 -15.81
C ASP A 15 -7.58 12.57 -14.39
N ILE A 16 -6.49 12.19 -13.72
CA ILE A 16 -6.52 11.74 -12.33
C ILE A 16 -6.41 12.95 -11.42
N THR A 17 -7.46 13.24 -10.66
CA THR A 17 -7.47 14.30 -9.66
C THR A 17 -8.18 13.83 -8.40
N PHE A 18 -7.47 13.69 -7.30
CA PHE A 18 -8.03 13.43 -5.97
C PHE A 18 -7.03 13.81 -4.88
N GLY A 19 -7.54 14.06 -3.69
CA GLY A 19 -6.73 14.30 -2.51
C GLY A 19 -6.86 13.15 -1.50
N VAL A 20 -5.82 12.97 -0.68
CA VAL A 20 -5.80 12.05 0.46
C VAL A 20 -5.53 12.86 1.70
N GLY A 21 -6.39 12.75 2.71
CA GLY A 21 -6.23 13.43 3.99
C GLY A 21 -5.11 12.80 4.83
N ARG A 22 -4.52 13.59 5.73
CA ARG A 22 -3.58 13.04 6.71
C ARG A 22 -4.27 11.99 7.59
N GLY A 23 -3.59 10.88 7.85
CA GLY A 23 -4.13 9.78 8.63
C GLY A 23 -5.24 8.99 7.93
N GLU A 24 -5.52 9.26 6.66
CA GLU A 24 -6.54 8.55 5.89
C GLU A 24 -5.99 7.27 5.27
N PHE A 25 -6.79 6.24 5.26
CA PHE A 25 -6.52 4.99 4.55
C PHE A 25 -7.33 4.99 3.24
N VAL A 26 -6.69 5.16 2.10
CA VAL A 26 -7.33 5.13 0.78
C VAL A 26 -6.91 3.89 0.01
N ALA A 27 -7.89 3.09 -0.43
CA ALA A 27 -7.63 1.97 -1.32
C ALA A 27 -7.89 2.35 -2.78
N LEU A 28 -7.05 1.86 -3.70
CA LEU A 28 -7.24 1.93 -5.14
C LEU A 28 -7.55 0.55 -5.69
N VAL A 29 -8.70 0.42 -6.34
CA VAL A 29 -9.12 -0.80 -7.03
C VAL A 29 -9.35 -0.52 -8.51
N GLY A 30 -9.19 -1.52 -9.35
CA GLY A 30 -9.40 -1.37 -10.79
C GLY A 30 -8.81 -2.56 -11.54
N PRO A 31 -9.16 -2.74 -12.84
CA PRO A 31 -8.67 -3.85 -13.63
C PRO A 31 -7.15 -3.84 -13.76
N SER A 32 -6.58 -5.00 -14.09
CA SER A 32 -5.13 -5.12 -14.32
C SER A 32 -4.68 -4.20 -15.44
N GLY A 33 -3.55 -3.52 -15.25
CA GLY A 33 -3.00 -2.62 -16.24
C GLY A 33 -3.69 -1.25 -16.36
N CYS A 34 -4.64 -0.89 -15.50
CA CYS A 34 -5.29 0.44 -15.51
C CYS A 34 -4.41 1.57 -14.95
N GLY A 35 -3.21 1.28 -14.45
CA GLY A 35 -2.25 2.32 -14.04
C GLY A 35 -2.10 2.53 -12.52
N LYS A 36 -2.67 1.67 -11.66
CA LYS A 36 -2.58 1.80 -10.18
C LYS A 36 -1.12 1.90 -9.68
N SER A 37 -0.27 0.97 -10.08
CA SER A 37 1.16 0.97 -9.72
C SER A 37 1.90 2.18 -10.33
N THR A 38 1.48 2.65 -11.51
CA THR A 38 2.02 3.88 -12.12
C THR A 38 1.69 5.08 -11.24
N LEU A 39 0.46 5.18 -10.77
CA LEU A 39 0.03 6.27 -9.88
C LEU A 39 0.83 6.25 -8.57
N LEU A 40 1.01 5.09 -7.93
CA LEU A 40 1.85 4.98 -6.73
C LEU A 40 3.29 5.46 -6.97
N ARG A 41 3.89 5.08 -8.10
CA ARG A 41 5.26 5.49 -8.45
C ARG A 41 5.36 7.01 -8.70
N ILE A 42 4.32 7.62 -9.24
CA ILE A 42 4.24 9.08 -9.41
C ILE A 42 4.15 9.76 -8.04
N VAL A 43 3.28 9.28 -7.15
CA VAL A 43 3.15 9.82 -5.78
C VAL A 43 4.44 9.66 -4.98
N ALA A 44 5.16 8.55 -5.15
CA ALA A 44 6.47 8.32 -4.51
C ALA A 44 7.61 9.20 -5.08
N GLY A 45 7.38 9.92 -6.18
CA GLY A 45 8.42 10.66 -6.89
C GLY A 45 9.41 9.77 -7.66
N LEU A 46 9.09 8.48 -7.82
CA LEU A 46 9.92 7.54 -8.59
C LEU A 46 9.74 7.70 -10.11
N ARG A 47 8.69 8.40 -10.51
CA ARG A 47 8.41 8.74 -11.91
C ARG A 47 7.71 10.09 -12.00
N PRO A 48 8.19 11.00 -12.84
CA PRO A 48 7.50 12.26 -13.07
C PRO A 48 6.22 12.01 -13.89
N PRO A 49 5.12 12.75 -13.65
CA PRO A 49 3.95 12.72 -14.53
C PRO A 49 4.28 13.38 -15.88
N THR A 50 3.62 12.95 -16.97
CA THR A 50 3.77 13.58 -18.30
C THR A 50 3.13 14.98 -18.33
N ALA A 51 2.05 15.15 -17.55
CA ALA A 51 1.34 16.43 -17.36
C ALA A 51 0.65 16.41 -16.01
N GLY A 52 0.35 17.60 -15.47
CA GLY A 52 -0.18 17.75 -14.11
C GLY A 52 0.93 17.67 -13.05
N ASP A 53 0.54 17.77 -11.81
CA ASP A 53 1.41 17.84 -10.64
C ASP A 53 0.92 16.93 -9.51
N VAL A 54 1.83 16.61 -8.61
CA VAL A 54 1.56 15.89 -7.37
C VAL A 54 2.21 16.65 -6.24
N ALA A 55 1.51 16.79 -5.13
CA ALA A 55 2.05 17.37 -3.90
C ALA A 55 1.84 16.41 -2.72
N VAL A 56 2.80 16.34 -1.82
CA VAL A 56 2.71 15.66 -0.52
C VAL A 56 2.99 16.68 0.56
N ASP A 57 2.09 16.82 1.53
CA ASP A 57 2.14 17.84 2.58
C ASP A 57 2.35 19.26 2.04
N GLY A 58 1.65 19.58 0.92
CA GLY A 58 1.76 20.88 0.25
C GLY A 58 3.04 21.12 -0.55
N SER A 59 3.98 20.18 -0.52
CA SER A 59 5.24 20.27 -1.26
C SER A 59 5.15 19.51 -2.58
N PRO A 60 5.55 20.10 -3.73
CA PRO A 60 5.53 19.42 -5.01
C PRO A 60 6.51 18.24 -5.03
N VAL A 61 6.07 17.13 -5.61
CA VAL A 61 6.86 15.90 -5.73
C VAL A 61 7.64 15.94 -7.04
N THR A 62 8.91 16.31 -6.97
CA THR A 62 9.83 16.38 -8.13
C THR A 62 10.92 15.32 -8.10
N ARG A 63 11.07 14.61 -7.00
CA ARG A 63 12.07 13.56 -6.74
C ARG A 63 11.56 12.54 -5.73
N PRO A 64 12.21 11.38 -5.57
CA PRO A 64 11.83 10.41 -4.55
C PRO A 64 11.76 11.02 -3.15
N ILE A 65 10.67 10.73 -2.44
CA ILE A 65 10.39 11.26 -1.10
C ILE A 65 11.00 10.30 -0.08
N ALA A 66 11.97 10.79 0.72
CA ALA A 66 12.67 9.98 1.72
C ALA A 66 11.76 9.50 2.88
N GLN A 67 10.70 10.26 3.17
CA GLN A 67 9.76 9.97 4.28
C GLN A 67 8.57 9.08 3.87
N VAL A 68 8.70 8.35 2.75
CA VAL A 68 7.67 7.43 2.24
C VAL A 68 8.13 5.99 2.43
N GLY A 69 7.31 5.19 3.10
CA GLY A 69 7.46 3.74 3.07
C GLY A 69 6.79 3.16 1.83
N MET A 70 7.52 2.42 1.02
CA MET A 70 6.95 1.81 -0.17
C MET A 70 7.08 0.29 -0.14
N VAL A 71 5.93 -0.38 -0.33
CA VAL A 71 5.85 -1.83 -0.55
C VAL A 71 5.49 -2.07 -2.00
N PHE A 72 6.37 -2.76 -2.72
CA PHE A 72 6.17 -3.11 -4.12
C PHE A 72 5.42 -4.44 -4.24
N GLN A 73 4.78 -4.66 -5.38
CA GLN A 73 4.11 -5.91 -5.73
C GLN A 73 5.06 -7.12 -5.64
N ALA A 74 6.30 -6.97 -6.12
CA ALA A 74 7.36 -7.92 -5.86
C ALA A 74 8.15 -7.50 -4.61
N PRO A 75 8.60 -8.41 -3.73
CA PRO A 75 9.27 -8.08 -2.47
C PRO A 75 10.54 -7.26 -2.61
N VAL A 76 11.24 -7.37 -3.75
CA VAL A 76 12.49 -6.65 -4.09
C VAL A 76 13.51 -6.69 -2.95
N LEU A 77 13.69 -7.87 -2.31
CA LEU A 77 14.72 -8.07 -1.32
C LEU A 77 16.09 -8.27 -1.99
N LEU A 78 17.14 -7.74 -1.35
CA LEU A 78 18.52 -7.97 -1.79
C LEU A 78 18.90 -9.42 -1.50
N LYS A 79 19.11 -10.21 -2.56
CA LYS A 79 19.27 -11.67 -2.49
C LYS A 79 20.49 -12.14 -1.70
N TRP A 80 21.50 -11.28 -1.55
CA TRP A 80 22.77 -11.53 -0.86
C TRP A 80 22.79 -11.02 0.59
N ARG A 81 21.69 -10.41 1.07
CA ARG A 81 21.51 -9.95 2.44
C ARG A 81 20.54 -10.85 3.18
N THR A 82 20.76 -10.98 4.48
CA THR A 82 19.81 -11.65 5.37
C THR A 82 18.48 -10.91 5.43
N VAL A 83 17.45 -11.54 5.99
CA VAL A 83 16.15 -10.91 6.24
C VAL A 83 16.32 -9.66 7.11
N LEU A 84 17.06 -9.77 8.22
CA LEU A 84 17.32 -8.64 9.11
C LEU A 84 18.05 -7.50 8.39
N ASP A 85 19.09 -7.81 7.61
CA ASP A 85 19.83 -6.78 6.87
C ASP A 85 18.99 -6.12 5.78
N ASN A 86 18.05 -6.86 5.17
CA ASN A 86 17.07 -6.28 4.25
C ASN A 86 16.11 -5.33 4.96
N VAL A 87 15.66 -5.69 6.16
CA VAL A 87 14.79 -4.80 6.96
C VAL A 87 15.55 -3.55 7.42
N LEU A 88 16.82 -3.66 7.78
CA LEU A 88 17.65 -2.54 8.22
C LEU A 88 18.13 -1.62 7.09
N LEU A 89 17.99 -2.04 5.83
CA LEU A 89 18.48 -1.29 4.67
C LEU A 89 18.06 0.19 4.62
N PRO A 90 16.81 0.58 4.93
CA PRO A 90 16.42 2.00 4.92
C PRO A 90 17.22 2.86 5.89
N ALA A 91 17.57 2.34 7.08
CA ALA A 91 18.39 3.06 8.03
C ALA A 91 19.82 3.28 7.52
N GLU A 92 20.41 2.26 6.89
CA GLU A 92 21.72 2.35 6.26
C GLU A 92 21.73 3.39 5.13
N LEU A 93 20.74 3.35 4.23
CA LEU A 93 20.63 4.28 3.11
C LEU A 93 20.40 5.73 3.54
N ALA A 94 19.72 5.93 4.68
CA ALA A 94 19.53 7.24 5.30
C ALA A 94 20.76 7.74 6.07
N GLY A 95 21.86 6.96 6.11
CA GLY A 95 23.06 7.31 6.89
C GLY A 95 22.85 7.22 8.40
N LEU A 96 21.82 6.49 8.86
CA LEU A 96 21.50 6.30 10.26
C LEU A 96 22.27 5.09 10.83
N GLU A 97 22.52 5.09 12.12
CA GLU A 97 23.17 3.99 12.80
C GLU A 97 22.22 2.78 12.88
N ALA A 98 22.36 1.83 11.96
CA ALA A 98 21.48 0.65 11.82
C ALA A 98 21.32 -0.14 13.14
N LYS A 99 22.34 -0.15 14.01
CA LYS A 99 22.26 -0.82 15.32
C LYS A 99 21.11 -0.30 16.18
N ARG A 100 20.77 0.99 16.11
CA ARG A 100 19.66 1.60 16.88
C ARG A 100 18.29 1.07 16.45
N TYR A 101 18.19 0.59 15.21
CA TYR A 101 16.94 0.09 14.63
C TYR A 101 16.77 -1.43 14.75
N ARG A 102 17.79 -2.16 15.29
CA ARG A 102 17.72 -3.62 15.41
C ARG A 102 16.55 -4.09 16.27
N GLY A 103 16.32 -3.44 17.41
CA GLY A 103 15.17 -3.75 18.28
C GLY A 103 13.87 -3.62 17.51
N ARG A 104 13.67 -2.48 16.84
CA ARG A 104 12.48 -2.24 16.02
C ARG A 104 12.35 -3.23 14.87
N ALA A 105 13.44 -3.61 14.21
CA ALA A 105 13.45 -4.60 13.16
C ALA A 105 12.99 -5.98 13.66
N HIS A 106 13.46 -6.40 14.83
CA HIS A 106 13.03 -7.65 15.48
C HIS A 106 11.55 -7.60 15.86
N GLU A 107 11.06 -6.51 16.45
CA GLU A 107 9.64 -6.32 16.79
C GLU A 107 8.75 -6.45 15.53
N LEU A 108 9.14 -5.80 14.43
CA LEU A 108 8.41 -5.88 13.17
C LEU A 108 8.43 -7.30 12.59
N LEU A 109 9.56 -7.99 12.62
CA LEU A 109 9.66 -9.37 12.17
C LEU A 109 8.80 -10.32 13.02
N GLN A 110 8.77 -10.13 14.34
CA GLN A 110 7.87 -10.88 15.22
C GLN A 110 6.40 -10.62 14.88
N LEU A 111 6.01 -9.35 14.69
CA LEU A 111 4.66 -8.93 14.34
C LEU A 111 4.13 -9.64 13.10
N VAL A 112 4.98 -9.82 12.08
CA VAL A 112 4.59 -10.48 10.82
C VAL A 112 4.87 -12.00 10.82
N GLY A 113 5.17 -12.61 11.98
CA GLY A 113 5.45 -14.04 12.10
C GLY A 113 6.73 -14.50 11.40
N LEU A 114 7.75 -13.65 11.37
CA LEU A 114 9.09 -13.96 10.84
C LEU A 114 10.16 -14.04 11.94
N GLY A 115 9.76 -14.13 13.21
CA GLY A 115 10.69 -14.41 14.31
C GLY A 115 11.42 -15.72 14.07
N GLY A 116 12.75 -15.74 14.26
CA GLY A 116 13.61 -16.88 13.98
C GLY A 116 14.11 -16.99 12.53
N PHE A 117 13.67 -16.09 11.63
CA PHE A 117 14.13 -16.06 10.24
C PHE A 117 15.10 -14.93 9.94
N GLU A 118 15.57 -14.20 10.95
CA GLU A 118 16.39 -12.99 10.82
C GLU A 118 17.69 -13.23 10.03
N ALA A 119 18.34 -14.38 10.27
CA ALA A 119 19.60 -14.76 9.63
C ALA A 119 19.43 -15.47 8.29
N LYS A 120 18.18 -15.74 7.87
CA LYS A 120 17.89 -16.41 6.61
C LYS A 120 18.09 -15.49 5.41
N LEU A 121 18.44 -16.07 4.26
CA LEU A 121 18.49 -15.35 2.98
C LEU A 121 17.11 -15.39 2.31
N PRO A 122 16.77 -14.42 1.43
CA PRO A 122 15.49 -14.42 0.74
C PRO A 122 15.14 -15.71 0.01
N ARG A 123 16.12 -16.41 -0.56
CA ARG A 123 15.91 -17.68 -1.25
C ARG A 123 15.44 -18.84 -0.34
N GLU A 124 15.57 -18.68 0.98
CA GLU A 124 15.15 -19.66 1.97
C GLU A 124 13.72 -19.40 2.48
N LEU A 125 13.07 -18.33 1.98
CA LEU A 125 11.74 -17.88 2.36
C LEU A 125 10.74 -18.16 1.23
N SER A 126 9.49 -18.46 1.61
CA SER A 126 8.37 -18.45 0.65
C SER A 126 8.10 -17.03 0.12
N GLY A 127 7.38 -16.90 -1.01
CA GLY A 127 7.02 -15.61 -1.58
C GLY A 127 6.24 -14.73 -0.58
N GLY A 128 5.31 -15.30 0.17
CA GLY A 128 4.57 -14.60 1.22
C GLY A 128 5.47 -14.14 2.38
N MET A 129 6.44 -14.96 2.80
CA MET A 129 7.43 -14.56 3.82
C MET A 129 8.30 -13.40 3.33
N GLN A 130 8.75 -13.45 2.06
CA GLN A 130 9.50 -12.35 1.47
C GLN A 130 8.68 -11.06 1.42
N GLN A 131 7.39 -11.15 1.10
CA GLN A 131 6.49 -10.00 1.07
C GLN A 131 6.32 -9.39 2.47
N ARG A 132 6.15 -10.22 3.51
CA ARG A 132 6.11 -9.76 4.90
C ARG A 132 7.42 -9.10 5.34
N ALA A 133 8.58 -9.63 4.96
CA ALA A 133 9.87 -8.98 5.20
C ALA A 133 9.99 -7.62 4.50
N SER A 134 9.46 -7.49 3.27
CA SER A 134 9.43 -6.21 2.55
C SER A 134 8.53 -5.18 3.22
N LEU A 135 7.44 -5.61 3.85
CA LEU A 135 6.58 -4.75 4.68
C LEU A 135 7.34 -4.24 5.91
N CYS A 136 8.05 -5.12 6.64
CA CYS A 136 8.90 -4.71 7.76
C CYS A 136 9.93 -3.67 7.35
N ARG A 137 10.58 -3.86 6.19
CA ARG A 137 11.51 -2.89 5.62
C ARG A 137 10.86 -1.53 5.40
N ALA A 138 9.66 -1.48 4.83
CA ALA A 138 8.95 -0.24 4.60
C ALA A 138 8.53 0.48 5.90
N LEU A 139 8.30 -0.27 6.98
CA LEU A 139 7.86 0.24 8.27
C LEU A 139 9.00 0.59 9.24
N LEU A 140 10.25 0.23 8.92
CA LEU A 140 11.37 0.36 9.85
C LEU A 140 11.56 1.79 10.39
N LEU A 141 11.52 2.77 9.50
CA LEU A 141 11.73 4.19 9.84
C LEU A 141 10.44 4.91 10.24
N ASP A 142 9.38 4.17 10.46
CA ASP A 142 8.07 4.70 10.87
C ASP A 142 7.53 5.84 9.99
N PRO A 143 7.47 5.68 8.65
CA PRO A 143 7.12 6.75 7.73
C PRO A 143 5.67 7.21 7.95
N PRO A 144 5.38 8.53 7.80
CA PRO A 144 4.02 9.06 7.92
C PRO A 144 3.13 8.71 6.71
N LEU A 145 3.73 8.40 5.56
CA LEU A 145 3.05 8.00 4.33
C LEU A 145 3.51 6.61 3.89
N LEU A 146 2.56 5.71 3.68
CA LEU A 146 2.77 4.36 3.18
C LEU A 146 2.11 4.21 1.81
N LEU A 147 2.88 3.78 0.83
CA LEU A 147 2.42 3.45 -0.51
C LEU A 147 2.57 1.94 -0.71
N MET A 148 1.47 1.23 -0.92
CA MET A 148 1.47 -0.22 -0.96
C MET A 148 0.86 -0.73 -2.27
N ASP A 149 1.66 -1.45 -3.05
CA ASP A 149 1.26 -2.02 -4.34
C ASP A 149 1.03 -3.53 -4.19
N GLU A 150 -0.22 -3.94 -4.03
CA GLU A 150 -0.66 -5.34 -3.83
C GLU A 150 0.14 -6.09 -2.75
N PRO A 151 0.30 -5.52 -1.53
CA PRO A 151 1.25 -6.04 -0.53
C PRO A 151 0.93 -7.45 -0.06
N PHE A 152 -0.31 -7.91 -0.22
CA PHE A 152 -0.79 -9.21 0.27
C PHE A 152 -1.18 -10.18 -0.84
N GLY A 153 -0.89 -9.84 -2.10
CA GLY A 153 -1.25 -10.65 -3.27
C GLY A 153 -0.67 -12.07 -3.28
N ALA A 154 0.51 -12.26 -2.69
CA ALA A 154 1.19 -13.55 -2.60
C ALA A 154 0.83 -14.38 -1.35
N LEU A 155 -0.07 -13.89 -0.47
CA LEU A 155 -0.48 -14.57 0.75
C LEU A 155 -1.71 -15.45 0.51
N ASP A 156 -1.78 -16.57 1.26
CA ASP A 156 -3.02 -17.34 1.40
C ASP A 156 -4.10 -16.52 2.15
N ALA A 157 -5.34 -16.98 2.11
CA ALA A 157 -6.47 -16.22 2.63
C ALA A 157 -6.38 -15.97 4.14
N MET A 158 -5.95 -16.96 4.94
CA MET A 158 -5.87 -16.83 6.40
C MET A 158 -4.76 -15.86 6.79
N THR A 159 -3.56 -16.04 6.24
CA THR A 159 -2.42 -15.14 6.49
C THR A 159 -2.74 -13.72 6.02
N ARG A 160 -3.46 -13.56 4.91
CA ARG A 160 -3.89 -12.25 4.41
C ARG A 160 -4.83 -11.54 5.39
N ASP A 161 -5.77 -12.28 6.00
CA ASP A 161 -6.68 -11.72 6.98
C ASP A 161 -5.96 -11.27 8.25
N GLU A 162 -5.01 -12.07 8.75
CA GLU A 162 -4.13 -11.69 9.85
C GLU A 162 -3.34 -10.41 9.52
N MET A 163 -2.73 -10.36 8.34
CA MET A 163 -1.95 -9.21 7.91
C MET A 163 -2.81 -7.94 7.71
N ASN A 164 -4.06 -8.08 7.30
CA ASN A 164 -5.00 -6.96 7.23
C ASN A 164 -5.26 -6.35 8.62
N LEU A 165 -5.45 -7.19 9.65
CA LEU A 165 -5.62 -6.74 11.02
C LEU A 165 -4.34 -6.08 11.56
N GLU A 166 -3.17 -6.67 11.31
CA GLU A 166 -1.89 -6.08 11.72
C GLU A 166 -1.63 -4.73 11.01
N LEU A 167 -2.00 -4.61 9.74
CA LEU A 167 -1.89 -3.34 9.03
C LEU A 167 -2.79 -2.26 9.65
N LEU A 168 -4.01 -2.60 10.08
CA LEU A 168 -4.88 -1.66 10.79
C LEU A 168 -4.29 -1.22 12.13
N ARG A 169 -3.64 -2.12 12.88
CA ARG A 169 -2.91 -1.77 14.11
C ARG A 169 -1.74 -0.82 13.84
N VAL A 170 -0.93 -1.12 12.83
CA VAL A 170 0.20 -0.28 12.40
C VAL A 170 -0.28 1.09 11.91
N TRP A 171 -1.43 1.14 11.25
CA TRP A 171 -2.04 2.39 10.82
C TRP A 171 -2.48 3.28 12.00
N GLY A 172 -2.74 2.67 13.17
CA GLY A 172 -3.12 3.38 14.40
C GLY A 172 -4.58 3.18 14.81
N GLU A 173 -5.24 2.14 14.30
CA GLU A 173 -6.55 1.73 14.79
C GLU A 173 -6.43 1.15 16.19
N GLY A 174 -7.17 1.71 17.17
CA GLY A 174 -7.10 1.27 18.56
C GLY A 174 -6.05 1.98 19.44
N SER A 175 -5.15 2.80 18.88
CA SER A 175 -4.36 3.74 19.66
C SER A 175 -5.29 4.84 20.17
N GLY A 176 -5.54 4.92 21.49
CA GLY A 176 -6.51 5.82 22.12
C GLY A 176 -6.23 7.33 21.98
N GLY A 177 -5.52 7.74 20.95
CA GLY A 177 -5.29 9.13 20.56
C GLY A 177 -6.53 9.72 19.85
N ALA A 178 -6.84 10.97 20.17
CA ALA A 178 -7.90 11.73 19.54
C ALA A 178 -7.86 11.64 18.00
N ALA A 179 -9.01 11.45 17.41
CA ALA A 179 -9.22 11.22 15.98
C ALA A 179 -8.18 11.88 15.05
N GLY A 180 -7.34 11.07 14.41
CA GLY A 180 -6.71 11.38 13.13
C GLY A 180 -5.28 11.91 13.13
N SER A 181 -4.73 12.53 14.18
CA SER A 181 -3.43 13.22 14.08
C SER A 181 -2.20 12.30 14.06
N ASP A 182 -2.30 11.12 14.68
CA ASP A 182 -1.16 10.19 14.84
C ASP A 182 -1.21 8.99 13.89
N ARG A 183 -2.26 8.90 13.07
CA ARG A 183 -2.41 7.82 12.09
C ARG A 183 -1.52 8.04 10.88
N LYS A 184 -0.98 6.95 10.33
CA LYS A 184 -0.26 7.01 9.06
C LYS A 184 -1.22 7.25 7.91
N THR A 185 -0.80 7.99 6.92
CA THR A 185 -1.53 8.09 5.65
C THR A 185 -1.18 6.88 4.79
N ILE A 186 -2.18 6.17 4.27
CA ILE A 186 -1.95 4.97 3.45
C ILE A 186 -2.65 5.10 2.10
N LEU A 187 -1.90 4.86 1.04
CA LEU A 187 -2.41 4.63 -0.30
C LEU A 187 -2.14 3.18 -0.69
N PHE A 188 -3.20 2.39 -0.78
CA PHE A 188 -3.16 0.93 -0.86
C PHE A 188 -3.76 0.44 -2.17
N VAL A 189 -2.97 -0.19 -3.01
CA VAL A 189 -3.44 -0.82 -4.25
C VAL A 189 -3.74 -2.28 -3.99
N THR A 190 -4.92 -2.71 -4.39
CA THR A 190 -5.32 -4.12 -4.37
C THR A 190 -6.27 -4.44 -5.51
N HIS A 191 -6.33 -5.71 -5.89
CA HIS A 191 -7.36 -6.26 -6.77
C HIS A 191 -8.51 -6.92 -5.98
N SER A 192 -8.40 -7.01 -4.65
CA SER A 192 -9.41 -7.60 -3.78
C SER A 192 -10.38 -6.54 -3.27
N ILE A 193 -11.62 -6.55 -3.77
CA ILE A 193 -12.68 -5.66 -3.30
C ILE A 193 -12.93 -5.82 -1.79
N PRO A 194 -13.05 -7.06 -1.23
CA PRO A 194 -13.23 -7.23 0.20
C PRO A 194 -12.10 -6.62 1.04
N GLU A 195 -10.85 -6.70 0.58
CA GLU A 195 -9.70 -6.10 1.25
C GLU A 195 -9.79 -4.58 1.24
N ALA A 196 -10.08 -3.97 0.08
CA ALA A 196 -10.25 -2.52 -0.05
C ALA A 196 -11.36 -1.98 0.87
N VAL A 197 -12.52 -2.63 0.88
CA VAL A 197 -13.67 -2.23 1.74
C VAL A 197 -13.34 -2.41 3.22
N PHE A 198 -12.62 -3.50 3.57
CA PHE A 198 -12.27 -3.79 4.96
C PHE A 198 -11.25 -2.78 5.51
N LEU A 199 -10.27 -2.37 4.75
CA LEU A 199 -9.16 -1.54 5.22
C LEU A 199 -9.44 -0.04 5.11
N ALA A 200 -10.01 0.41 3.99
CA ALA A 200 -10.00 1.82 3.62
C ALA A 200 -11.11 2.66 4.27
N ASP A 201 -10.86 3.95 4.42
CA ASP A 201 -11.87 4.97 4.69
C ASP A 201 -12.60 5.35 3.40
N ARG A 202 -11.89 5.35 2.27
CA ARG A 202 -12.43 5.53 0.92
C ARG A 202 -11.80 4.55 -0.07
N VAL A 203 -12.60 4.10 -1.02
CA VAL A 203 -12.15 3.26 -2.13
C VAL A 203 -12.24 4.08 -3.43
N VAL A 204 -11.10 4.28 -4.08
CA VAL A 204 -11.00 4.90 -5.40
C VAL A 204 -11.08 3.81 -6.45
N VAL A 205 -12.15 3.82 -7.23
CA VAL A 205 -12.40 2.87 -8.32
C VAL A 205 -11.87 3.44 -9.62
N MET A 206 -10.97 2.71 -10.27
CA MET A 206 -10.35 3.13 -11.52
C MET A 206 -10.95 2.38 -12.73
N SER A 207 -11.13 3.11 -13.83
CA SER A 207 -11.56 2.54 -15.12
C SER A 207 -10.45 1.72 -15.79
N PRO A 208 -10.78 0.90 -16.81
CA PRO A 208 -9.79 0.34 -17.74
C PRO A 208 -8.92 1.43 -18.38
N ARG A 209 -7.79 1.01 -18.99
CA ARG A 209 -6.85 1.90 -19.68
C ARG A 209 -7.48 2.72 -20.83
N PRO A 210 -7.19 4.04 -20.92
CA PRO A 210 -6.40 4.84 -19.96
C PRO A 210 -7.13 5.00 -18.64
N GLY A 211 -6.42 4.67 -17.52
CA GLY A 211 -7.05 4.70 -16.20
C GLY A 211 -7.50 6.10 -15.82
N ARG A 212 -8.76 6.21 -15.43
CA ARG A 212 -9.40 7.41 -14.87
C ARG A 212 -10.03 7.04 -13.54
N ILE A 213 -10.35 7.99 -12.72
CA ILE A 213 -11.20 7.74 -11.55
C ILE A 213 -12.63 7.61 -12.04
N ALA A 214 -13.19 6.40 -11.92
CA ALA A 214 -14.59 6.15 -12.23
C ALA A 214 -15.48 6.64 -11.07
N ARG A 215 -15.09 6.35 -9.82
CA ARG A 215 -15.80 6.77 -8.63
C ARG A 215 -14.90 6.74 -7.40
N ILE A 216 -15.23 7.56 -6.40
CA ILE A 216 -14.66 7.50 -5.06
C ILE A 216 -15.80 7.13 -4.11
N CYS A 217 -15.70 5.95 -3.49
CA CYS A 217 -16.72 5.40 -2.61
C CYS A 217 -16.24 5.52 -1.16
N PRO A 218 -16.92 6.30 -0.28
CA PRO A 218 -16.64 6.27 1.15
C PRO A 218 -17.01 4.90 1.71
N ALA A 219 -16.14 4.30 2.53
CA ALA A 219 -16.43 2.99 3.10
C ALA A 219 -17.52 3.06 4.18
N GLY A 220 -17.57 4.14 4.96
CA GLY A 220 -18.63 4.41 5.96
C GLY A 220 -18.76 3.34 7.05
N LEU A 221 -17.86 2.37 7.12
CA LEU A 221 -17.89 1.31 8.12
C LEU A 221 -17.32 1.82 9.44
N PRO A 222 -17.87 1.44 10.60
CA PRO A 222 -17.36 1.86 11.90
C PRO A 222 -15.95 1.34 12.16
N ARG A 223 -15.24 2.02 13.05
CA ARG A 223 -13.93 1.63 13.55
C ARG A 223 -13.99 1.46 15.07
N PRO A 224 -13.18 0.59 15.72
CA PRO A 224 -12.18 -0.29 15.09
C PRO A 224 -12.84 -1.38 14.26
N ARG A 225 -12.17 -1.83 13.18
CA ARG A 225 -12.69 -2.88 12.31
C ARG A 225 -12.28 -4.25 12.82
N THR A 226 -13.26 -5.13 12.93
CA THR A 226 -13.08 -6.53 13.30
C THR A 226 -13.50 -7.43 12.13
N VAL A 227 -13.17 -8.70 12.20
CA VAL A 227 -13.53 -9.67 11.14
C VAL A 227 -15.04 -9.72 10.93
N GLU A 228 -15.84 -9.52 12.00
CA GLU A 228 -17.30 -9.51 11.97
C GLU A 228 -17.86 -8.36 11.12
N ALA A 229 -17.11 -7.25 10.96
CA ALA A 229 -17.52 -6.16 10.08
C ALA A 229 -17.78 -6.61 8.64
N ARG A 230 -17.12 -7.69 8.20
CA ARG A 230 -17.32 -8.29 6.86
C ARG A 230 -18.69 -8.95 6.69
N ALA A 231 -19.35 -9.34 7.79
CA ALA A 231 -20.70 -9.92 7.78
C ALA A 231 -21.79 -8.83 7.75
N SER A 232 -21.45 -7.56 7.84
CA SER A 232 -22.43 -6.46 7.85
C SER A 232 -23.07 -6.23 6.48
N ALA A 233 -24.34 -5.80 6.48
CA ALA A 233 -25.06 -5.46 5.25
C ALA A 233 -24.39 -4.28 4.50
N ASP A 234 -23.78 -3.34 5.25
CA ASP A 234 -23.11 -2.18 4.68
C ASP A 234 -21.83 -2.58 3.91
N PHE A 235 -21.08 -3.54 4.47
CA PHE A 235 -19.93 -4.13 3.80
C PHE A 235 -20.34 -4.80 2.49
N GLY A 236 -21.38 -5.63 2.53
CA GLY A 236 -21.89 -6.36 1.35
C GLY A 236 -22.38 -5.41 0.27
N ARG A 237 -23.13 -4.36 0.63
CA ARG A 237 -23.61 -3.33 -0.31
C ARG A 237 -22.47 -2.61 -1.01
N LEU A 238 -21.49 -2.13 -0.24
CA LEU A 238 -20.36 -1.40 -0.81
C LEU A 238 -19.51 -2.30 -1.71
N ALA A 239 -19.27 -3.55 -1.29
CA ALA A 239 -18.53 -4.51 -2.11
C ALA A 239 -19.22 -4.78 -3.44
N LEU A 240 -20.56 -4.91 -3.44
CA LEU A 240 -21.36 -5.10 -4.65
C LEU A 240 -21.33 -3.85 -5.54
N GLU A 241 -21.50 -2.65 -4.96
CA GLU A 241 -21.40 -1.39 -5.69
C GLU A 241 -20.05 -1.26 -6.42
N ILE A 242 -18.96 -1.55 -5.74
CA ILE A 242 -17.61 -1.50 -6.34
C ILE A 242 -17.48 -2.58 -7.43
N TYR A 243 -18.00 -3.77 -7.22
CA TYR A 243 -18.00 -4.85 -8.22
C TYR A 243 -18.73 -4.42 -9.48
N ASP A 244 -19.92 -3.83 -9.37
CA ASP A 244 -20.72 -3.35 -10.50
C ASP A 244 -19.98 -2.26 -11.28
N LEU A 245 -19.32 -1.32 -10.58
CA LEU A 245 -18.49 -0.28 -11.21
C LEU A 245 -17.31 -0.85 -12.00
N LEU A 246 -16.71 -1.96 -11.53
CA LEU A 246 -15.57 -2.61 -12.20
C LEU A 246 -15.99 -3.50 -13.36
N THR A 247 -17.22 -4.01 -13.35
CA THR A 247 -17.77 -4.92 -14.38
C THR A 247 -18.63 -4.20 -15.39
N ALA A 248 -19.10 -2.98 -15.09
CA ALA A 248 -19.85 -2.17 -16.05
C ALA A 248 -19.02 -1.97 -17.33
N ARG A 249 -19.53 -2.46 -18.46
CA ARG A 249 -18.93 -2.19 -19.78
C ARG A 249 -19.07 -0.69 -20.07
N PRO A 250 -18.00 -0.01 -20.51
CA PRO A 250 -18.16 1.34 -21.02
C PRO A 250 -19.16 1.31 -22.19
N ALA A 251 -20.16 2.19 -22.10
CA ALA A 251 -21.14 2.40 -23.19
C ALA A 251 -20.45 2.97 -24.42
#